data_20f15df38cd6ad37b8dd111f897aadf7
#
_entry.id   20f15df38cd6ad37b8dd111f897aadf7
#
_cell.length_a   1.000
_cell.length_b   1.000
_cell.length_c   1.000
_cell.angle_alpha   90.00
_cell.angle_beta   90.00
_cell.angle_gamma   90.00
#
_symmetry.space_group_name_H-M   'P 1'
#
loop_
_entity.id
_entity.type
_entity.pdbx_description
1 polymer ?
#
loop_
_entity_poly.entity_id
_entity_poly.type
_entity_poly.pdbx_seq_one_letter_code
_entity_poly.pdbx_strand_id
1 'polypeptide(L)' 'MMQELIRTNDMVLVSAIGALLDGAKIKHLVFDQNMSVLEGSLGVLPRRVLVAEDDIAAARRLLTDAGLAHELRP' A
#
# COMPACT_ATOMS: atom_id res chain seq x y z
N MET A 1 13.89 -0.26 7.70
CA MET A 1 12.78 0.66 7.98
C MET A 1 11.75 0.56 6.87
N MET A 2 10.50 0.72 7.21
CA MET A 2 9.43 0.60 6.22
C MET A 2 9.07 1.95 5.66
N GLN A 3 8.72 1.98 4.38
CA GLN A 3 8.28 3.20 3.73
C GLN A 3 6.92 2.98 3.10
N GLU A 4 6.15 4.03 3.09
CA GLU A 4 4.81 3.99 2.50
C GLU A 4 4.91 3.98 0.99
N LEU A 5 4.29 2.99 0.38
CA LEU A 5 4.28 2.86 -1.07
C LEU A 5 3.03 3.50 -1.65
N ILE A 6 1.87 3.18 -1.07
CA ILE A 6 0.61 3.79 -1.47
C ILE A 6 -0.26 4.00 -0.25
N ARG A 7 -1.28 4.83 -0.45
CA ARG A 7 -2.31 5.06 0.56
C ARG A 7 -3.64 5.12 -0.17
N THR A 8 -4.56 4.26 0.18
CA THR A 8 -5.83 4.19 -0.51
C THR A 8 -6.92 3.60 0.37
N ASN A 9 -8.16 3.97 0.09
CA ASN A 9 -9.33 3.37 0.73
C ASN A 9 -9.83 2.16 -0.03
N ASP A 10 -9.32 1.95 -1.21
CA ASP A 10 -9.85 0.92 -2.10
C ASP A 10 -9.25 -0.44 -1.74
N MET A 11 -10.05 -1.29 -1.12
CA MET A 11 -9.61 -2.61 -0.71
C MET A 11 -9.22 -3.50 -1.88
N VAL A 12 -9.88 -3.32 -3.00
CA VAL A 12 -9.56 -4.10 -4.19
C VAL A 12 -8.17 -3.74 -4.68
N LEU A 13 -7.86 -2.45 -4.65
CA LEU A 13 -6.56 -1.99 -5.06
C LEU A 13 -5.48 -2.50 -4.11
N VAL A 14 -5.75 -2.47 -2.82
CA VAL A 14 -4.80 -2.98 -1.83
C VAL A 14 -4.53 -4.46 -2.08
N SER A 15 -5.57 -5.24 -2.34
CA SER A 15 -5.40 -6.65 -2.63
C SER A 15 -4.61 -6.90 -3.90
N ALA A 16 -4.89 -6.12 -4.93
CA ALA A 16 -4.19 -6.26 -6.20
C ALA A 16 -2.71 -5.95 -6.06
N ILE A 17 -2.41 -4.88 -5.33
CA ILE A 17 -1.02 -4.48 -5.10
C ILE A 17 -0.31 -5.52 -4.25
N GLY A 18 -0.99 -6.04 -3.23
CA GLY A 18 -0.41 -7.09 -2.42
C GLY A 18 -0.04 -8.31 -3.23
N ALA A 19 -0.92 -8.69 -4.16
CA ALA A 19 -0.66 -9.83 -5.03
C ALA A 19 0.55 -9.57 -5.94
N LEU A 20 0.67 -8.35 -6.45
CA LEU A 20 1.82 -8.01 -7.29
C LEU A 20 3.12 -8.07 -6.49
N LEU A 21 3.11 -7.55 -5.27
CA LEU A 21 4.28 -7.57 -4.42
C LEU A 21 4.66 -8.99 -4.05
N ASP A 22 3.67 -9.81 -3.74
CA ASP A 22 3.91 -11.21 -3.41
C ASP A 22 4.52 -11.94 -4.59
N GLY A 23 4.01 -11.67 -5.78
CA GLY A 23 4.54 -12.29 -6.99
C GLY A 23 5.99 -11.91 -7.25
N ALA A 24 6.38 -10.74 -6.84
CA ALA A 24 7.75 -10.27 -6.98
C ALA A 24 8.60 -10.59 -5.76
N LYS A 25 8.03 -11.27 -4.77
CA LYS A 25 8.70 -11.65 -3.53
C LYS A 25 9.17 -10.45 -2.73
N ILE A 26 8.38 -9.40 -2.77
CA ILE A 26 8.63 -8.20 -1.99
C ILE A 26 7.71 -8.23 -0.79
N LYS A 27 8.28 -8.23 0.40
CA LYS A 27 7.48 -8.24 1.61
C LYS A 27 6.84 -6.89 1.81
N HIS A 28 5.62 -6.91 2.30
CA HIS A 28 4.88 -5.68 2.54
C HIS A 28 3.99 -5.83 3.75
N LEU A 29 3.57 -4.69 4.29
CA LEU A 29 2.60 -4.63 5.36
C LEU A 29 1.46 -3.74 4.93
N VAL A 30 0.25 -4.13 5.28
CA VAL A 30 -0.89 -3.25 5.09
C VAL A 30 -1.22 -2.67 6.44
N PHE A 31 -1.04 -1.38 6.57
CA PHE A 31 -1.31 -0.70 7.82
C PHE A 31 -2.69 -0.08 7.75
N ASP A 32 -3.55 -0.53 8.63
CA ASP A 32 -4.94 -0.16 8.60
C ASP A 32 -5.23 0.35 9.99
N GLN A 33 -5.83 1.48 10.07
CA GLN A 33 -6.03 2.12 11.35
C GLN A 33 -7.37 1.80 11.94
N ASN A 34 -7.61 0.56 12.15
CA ASN A 34 -8.84 0.12 12.74
C ASN A 34 -9.11 0.73 14.08
N MET A 35 -8.07 1.09 14.76
CA MET A 35 -8.23 1.62 16.08
C MET A 35 -9.01 2.90 16.08
N SER A 36 -8.96 3.62 15.03
CA SER A 36 -9.61 4.91 14.97
C SER A 36 -11.11 4.82 14.89
N VAL A 37 -11.60 3.65 14.68
CA VAL A 37 -13.03 3.47 14.59
C VAL A 37 -13.71 3.87 15.87
N LEU A 38 -13.00 3.79 16.95
CA LEU A 38 -13.57 4.09 18.23
C LEU A 38 -14.06 5.50 18.36
N GLU A 39 -13.62 6.36 17.49
CA GLU A 39 -14.03 7.73 17.59
C GLU A 39 -15.30 8.03 16.86
N GLY A 40 -15.95 7.01 16.41
CA GLY A 40 -17.17 7.21 15.68
C GLY A 40 -16.93 7.88 14.36
N SER A 41 -15.76 7.86 13.92
CA SER A 41 -15.43 8.44 12.68
C SER A 41 -16.15 7.71 11.59
N LEU A 42 -16.89 8.42 10.84
CA LEU A 42 -17.57 7.84 9.72
C LEU A 42 -16.71 7.82 8.51
N GLY A 43 -15.57 8.44 8.60
CA GLY A 43 -14.69 8.51 7.49
C GLY A 43 -14.04 7.19 7.25
N VAL A 44 -13.87 6.87 6.04
CA VAL A 44 -13.12 5.70 5.68
C VAL A 44 -11.66 6.09 5.79
N LEU A 45 -10.94 5.44 6.67
CA LEU A 45 -9.54 5.75 6.85
C LEU A 45 -8.73 5.02 5.81
N PRO A 46 -7.81 5.71 5.16
CA PRO A 46 -7.02 5.07 4.12
C PRO A 46 -6.11 4.01 4.71
N ARG A 47 -5.95 2.95 3.99
CA ARG A 47 -4.97 1.93 4.32
C ARG A 47 -3.67 2.27 3.63
N ARG A 48 -2.58 1.93 4.27
CA ARG A 48 -1.27 2.19 3.72
C ARG A 48 -0.58 0.87 3.45
N VAL A 49 0.06 0.78 2.31
CA VAL A 49 0.89 -0.37 2.00
C VAL A 49 2.32 0.07 2.17
N LEU A 50 3.03 -0.61 3.03
CA LEU A 50 4.42 -0.28 3.37
C LEU A 50 5.34 -1.38 2.89
N VAL A 51 6.50 -0.98 2.40
CA VAL A 51 7.54 -1.94 2.03
C VAL A 51 8.84 -1.51 2.67
N ALA A 52 9.78 -2.41 2.75
CA ALA A 52 11.09 -2.09 3.29
C ALA A 52 11.75 -1.03 2.42
N GLU A 53 12.48 -0.16 3.07
CA GLU A 53 13.19 0.92 2.40
C GLU A 53 14.06 0.41 1.26
N ASP A 54 14.68 -0.74 1.44
CA ASP A 54 15.53 -1.32 0.42
C ASP A 54 14.76 -1.80 -0.79
N ASP A 55 13.47 -2.03 -0.64
CA ASP A 55 12.63 -2.54 -1.71
C ASP A 55 11.78 -1.47 -2.36
N ILE A 56 11.85 -0.24 -1.87
CA ILE A 56 10.92 0.79 -2.33
C ILE A 56 11.07 1.07 -3.82
N ALA A 57 12.29 1.12 -4.32
CA ALA A 57 12.50 1.41 -5.74
C ALA A 57 11.95 0.29 -6.61
N ALA A 58 12.19 -0.95 -6.22
CA ALA A 58 11.68 -2.10 -6.97
C ALA A 58 10.15 -2.14 -6.94
N ALA A 59 9.57 -1.85 -5.78
CA ALA A 59 8.12 -1.84 -5.63
C ALA A 59 7.50 -0.75 -6.48
N ARG A 60 8.08 0.44 -6.49
CA ARG A 60 7.57 1.53 -7.30
C ARG A 60 7.63 1.20 -8.79
N ARG A 61 8.71 0.57 -9.21
CA ARG A 61 8.84 0.17 -10.60
C ARG A 61 7.79 -0.89 -10.96
N LEU A 62 7.57 -1.83 -10.07
CA LEU A 62 6.58 -2.88 -10.29
C LEU A 62 5.20 -2.27 -10.50
N LEU A 63 4.81 -1.33 -9.67
CA LEU A 63 3.51 -0.70 -9.79
C LEU A 63 3.42 0.17 -11.03
N THR A 64 4.50 0.85 -11.38
CA THR A 64 4.53 1.67 -12.59
C THR A 64 4.31 0.77 -13.81
N ASP A 65 4.98 -0.37 -13.85
CA ASP A 65 4.85 -1.29 -14.97
C ASP A 65 3.44 -1.88 -15.05
N ALA A 66 2.75 -1.95 -13.93
CA ALA A 66 1.39 -2.46 -13.88
C ALA A 66 0.36 -1.38 -14.20
N GLY A 67 0.80 -0.17 -14.53
CA GLY A 67 -0.12 0.91 -14.86
C GLY A 67 -0.67 1.63 -13.65
N LEU A 68 -0.02 1.50 -12.51
CA LEU A 68 -0.52 2.07 -11.26
C LEU A 68 0.35 3.22 -10.73
N ALA A 69 1.16 3.80 -11.60
CA ALA A 69 2.05 4.87 -11.16
C ALA A 69 1.31 6.02 -10.49
N HIS A 70 0.10 6.28 -10.92
CA HIS A 70 -0.71 7.39 -10.37
C HIS A 70 -1.13 7.14 -8.94
N GLU A 71 -1.01 5.92 -8.45
CA GLU A 71 -1.37 5.61 -7.07
C GLU A 71 -0.19 5.73 -6.11
N LEU A 72 1.00 5.89 -6.64
CA LEU A 72 2.19 5.91 -5.79
C LEU A 72 2.29 7.19 -4.99
N ARG A 73 2.78 7.07 -3.78
CA ARG A 73 3.05 8.24 -2.95
C ARG A 73 4.36 8.86 -3.41
N PRO A 74 4.44 10.18 -3.41
CA PRO A 74 5.66 10.87 -3.85
C PRO A 74 6.84 10.63 -2.91
#